data_e18b9be677c9e7996eadde2a728b2c9d
#
_entry.id   e18b9be677c9e7996eadde2a728b2c9d
#
_cell.length_a   1.000
_cell.length_b   1.000
_cell.length_c   1.000
_cell.angle_alpha   90.00
_cell.angle_beta   90.00
_cell.angle_gamma   90.00
#
_symmetry.space_group_name_H-M   'P 1'
#
loop_
_entity.id
_entity.type
_entity.pdbx_description
1 polymer ?
#
loop_
_entity_poly.entity_id
_entity_poly.type
_entity_poly.pdbx_seq_one_letter_code
_entity_poly.pdbx_strand_id
1 'polypeptide(L)'
;DKLERDMLLRVDEATITAQSAAVLNGKLLQLCSGAVYDEDSQAVEIHACKLDAFLEVVEQLHGEHALVFYWFQHERDRLAEALKGSGLRVRVYHGAEDARAWNAGEVDLLLAHPASCGYGLNLQAGGHHIVWYGYPNWALELYQQANARLHRQGQRHPVIAHHLVVQGGMDTAVVAALHDKGDTQEALMQALKARIQKARTA
;
A
#
# COMPACT_ATOMS: atom_id res chain seq x y z
N ASP A 1 11.67 -16.43 1.71
CA ASP A 1 10.75 -17.09 0.79
C ASP A 1 11.50 -17.47 -0.50
N LYS A 2 11.23 -18.69 -1.04
CA LYS A 2 11.93 -19.23 -2.22
C LYS A 2 11.73 -18.32 -3.45
N LEU A 3 10.50 -17.89 -3.69
CA LEU A 3 10.17 -17.03 -4.84
C LEU A 3 10.88 -15.68 -4.77
N GLU A 4 10.92 -15.05 -3.60
CA GLU A 4 11.67 -13.81 -3.38
C GLU A 4 13.17 -14.03 -3.66
N ARG A 5 13.74 -15.12 -3.12
CA ARG A 5 15.14 -15.46 -3.35
C ARG A 5 15.44 -15.69 -4.83
N ASP A 6 14.58 -16.41 -5.54
CA ASP A 6 14.76 -16.68 -6.98
C ASP A 6 14.68 -15.38 -7.81
N MET A 7 13.81 -14.44 -7.42
CA MET A 7 13.75 -13.10 -8.04
C MET A 7 15.03 -12.31 -7.80
N LEU A 8 15.53 -12.29 -6.56
CA LEU A 8 16.75 -11.55 -6.18
C LEU A 8 18.00 -12.11 -6.84
N LEU A 9 18.11 -13.45 -6.98
CA LEU A 9 19.28 -14.12 -7.59
C LEU A 9 19.38 -13.92 -9.10
N ARG A 10 18.28 -13.59 -9.79
CA ARG A 10 18.28 -13.30 -11.24
C ARG A 10 18.85 -11.93 -11.60
N VAL A 11 19.08 -11.07 -10.62
CA VAL A 11 19.57 -9.72 -10.85
C VAL A 11 21.08 -9.66 -10.58
N ASP A 12 21.83 -9.16 -11.58
CA ASP A 12 23.25 -8.89 -11.40
C ASP A 12 23.42 -7.53 -10.70
N GLU A 13 24.03 -7.55 -9.51
CA GLU A 13 24.23 -6.37 -8.68
C GLU A 13 25.11 -5.30 -9.37
N ALA A 14 26.05 -5.75 -10.20
CA ALA A 14 26.96 -4.86 -10.91
C ALA A 14 26.27 -4.07 -12.03
N THR A 15 25.11 -4.53 -12.52
CA THR A 15 24.36 -3.95 -13.65
C THR A 15 23.00 -3.34 -13.23
N ILE A 16 22.72 -3.21 -11.94
CA ILE A 16 21.46 -2.63 -11.46
C ILE A 16 21.40 -1.15 -11.87
N THR A 17 20.48 -0.87 -12.77
CA THR A 17 20.05 0.49 -13.12
C THR A 17 18.87 0.91 -12.22
N ALA A 18 18.59 2.21 -12.10
CA ALA A 18 17.42 2.71 -11.39
C ALA A 18 16.11 2.09 -11.93
N GLN A 19 16.03 1.86 -13.24
CA GLN A 19 14.85 1.26 -13.87
C GLN A 19 14.68 -0.22 -13.49
N SER A 20 15.73 -1.03 -13.56
CA SER A 20 15.67 -2.45 -13.16
C SER A 20 15.40 -2.62 -11.66
N ALA A 21 15.95 -1.73 -10.84
CA ALA A 21 15.67 -1.68 -9.41
C ALA A 21 14.19 -1.36 -9.11
N ALA A 22 13.60 -0.40 -9.83
CA ALA A 22 12.20 -0.04 -9.67
C ALA A 22 11.26 -1.20 -10.05
N VAL A 23 11.57 -1.93 -11.12
CA VAL A 23 10.81 -3.11 -11.55
C VAL A 23 10.92 -4.22 -10.50
N LEU A 24 12.12 -4.53 -10.03
CA LEU A 24 12.35 -5.56 -9.02
C LEU A 24 11.63 -5.20 -7.70
N ASN A 25 11.79 -3.96 -7.25
CA ASN A 25 11.11 -3.48 -6.05
C ASN A 25 9.58 -3.58 -6.19
N GLY A 26 9.03 -3.21 -7.34
CA GLY A 26 7.60 -3.39 -7.64
C GLY A 26 7.16 -4.86 -7.52
N LYS A 27 7.93 -5.82 -8.03
CA LYS A 27 7.64 -7.25 -7.90
C LYS A 27 7.74 -7.74 -6.45
N LEU A 28 8.72 -7.25 -5.69
CA LEU A 28 8.83 -7.59 -4.26
C LEU A 28 7.68 -7.03 -3.42
N LEU A 29 7.18 -5.83 -3.75
CA LEU A 29 5.99 -5.26 -3.11
C LEU A 29 4.72 -6.04 -3.47
N GLN A 30 4.56 -6.47 -4.74
CA GLN A 30 3.48 -7.36 -5.14
C GLN A 30 3.51 -8.66 -4.32
N LEU A 31 4.70 -9.26 -4.16
CA LEU A 31 4.88 -10.46 -3.34
C LEU A 31 4.47 -10.21 -1.88
N CYS A 32 4.86 -9.09 -1.27
CA CYS A 32 4.43 -8.71 0.08
C CYS A 32 2.90 -8.59 0.18
N SER A 33 2.24 -8.13 -0.88
CA SER A 33 0.78 -8.00 -0.94
C SER A 33 0.05 -9.33 -1.21
N GLY A 34 0.80 -10.39 -1.50
CA GLY A 34 0.28 -11.75 -1.62
C GLY A 34 -0.19 -12.16 -3.01
N ALA A 35 0.07 -11.36 -4.05
CA ALA A 35 -0.12 -11.76 -5.45
C ALA A 35 0.91 -11.07 -6.34
N VAL A 36 1.26 -11.70 -7.46
CA VAL A 36 2.24 -11.19 -8.43
C VAL A 36 1.63 -11.26 -9.82
N TYR A 37 1.82 -10.23 -10.64
CA TYR A 37 1.43 -10.28 -12.05
C TYR A 37 2.40 -11.19 -12.82
N ASP A 38 1.84 -12.10 -13.61
CA ASP A 38 2.56 -12.94 -14.58
C ASP A 38 2.92 -12.15 -15.86
N GLU A 39 3.39 -12.88 -16.90
CA GLU A 39 3.77 -12.30 -18.19
C GLU A 39 2.55 -11.76 -18.96
N ASP A 40 1.35 -12.32 -18.74
CA ASP A 40 0.09 -11.90 -19.33
C ASP A 40 -0.62 -10.83 -18.49
N SER A 41 0.05 -10.26 -17.50
CA SER A 41 -0.49 -9.27 -16.55
C SER A 41 -1.68 -9.77 -15.73
N GLN A 42 -1.80 -11.12 -15.57
CA GLN A 42 -2.78 -11.71 -14.69
C GLN A 42 -2.22 -11.81 -13.26
N ALA A 43 -3.05 -11.56 -12.28
CA ALA A 43 -2.65 -11.67 -10.88
C ALA A 43 -2.67 -13.14 -10.44
N VAL A 44 -1.50 -13.64 -10.05
CA VAL A 44 -1.34 -14.97 -9.47
C VAL A 44 -1.22 -14.85 -7.97
N GLU A 45 -2.16 -15.43 -7.24
CA GLU A 45 -2.16 -15.41 -5.78
C GLU A 45 -1.07 -16.32 -5.21
N ILE A 46 -0.36 -15.83 -4.19
CA ILE A 46 0.75 -16.50 -3.51
C ILE A 46 0.38 -16.81 -2.06
N HIS A 47 -0.20 -15.83 -1.35
CA HIS A 47 -0.62 -15.96 0.05
C HIS A 47 -1.67 -14.89 0.42
N ALA A 48 -2.32 -15.07 1.58
CA ALA A 48 -3.33 -14.16 2.10
C ALA A 48 -2.90 -13.40 3.36
N CYS A 49 -1.71 -13.63 3.92
CA CYS A 49 -1.33 -13.17 5.26
C CYS A 49 -1.53 -11.66 5.49
N LYS A 50 -1.26 -10.81 4.48
CA LYS A 50 -1.49 -9.37 4.58
C LYS A 50 -2.98 -9.01 4.48
N LEU A 51 -3.74 -9.80 3.72
CA LEU A 51 -5.19 -9.67 3.62
C LEU A 51 -5.88 -10.06 4.94
N ASP A 52 -5.41 -11.15 5.57
CA ASP A 52 -5.93 -11.57 6.87
C ASP A 52 -5.67 -10.49 7.94
N ALA A 53 -4.43 -9.95 7.99
CA ALA A 53 -4.10 -8.83 8.88
C ALA A 53 -4.91 -7.56 8.59
N PHE A 54 -5.27 -7.32 7.33
CA PHE A 54 -6.17 -6.22 6.98
C PHE A 54 -7.58 -6.43 7.56
N LEU A 55 -8.12 -7.63 7.44
CA LEU A 55 -9.44 -7.95 8.00
C LEU A 55 -9.45 -7.81 9.53
N GLU A 56 -8.38 -8.23 10.20
CA GLU A 56 -8.22 -8.01 11.65
C GLU A 56 -8.21 -6.51 12.01
N VAL A 57 -7.53 -5.67 11.22
CA VAL A 57 -7.57 -4.21 11.44
C VAL A 57 -8.98 -3.67 11.23
N VAL A 58 -9.71 -4.13 10.20
CA VAL A 58 -11.09 -3.69 9.94
C VAL A 58 -12.01 -4.05 11.12
N GLU A 59 -11.86 -5.24 11.70
CA GLU A 59 -12.61 -5.64 12.89
C GLU A 59 -12.27 -4.73 14.10
N GLN A 60 -11.00 -4.39 14.29
CA GLN A 60 -10.52 -3.52 15.37
C GLN A 60 -10.98 -2.06 15.23
N LEU A 61 -11.41 -1.64 14.05
CA LEU A 61 -12.00 -0.30 13.87
C LEU A 61 -13.37 -0.16 14.54
N HIS A 62 -14.03 -1.26 14.91
CA HIS A 62 -15.32 -1.26 15.63
C HIS A 62 -16.39 -0.35 15.00
N GLY A 63 -16.44 -0.29 13.67
CA GLY A 63 -17.39 0.52 12.91
C GLY A 63 -16.91 1.95 12.59
N GLU A 64 -15.70 2.34 13.00
CA GLU A 64 -15.09 3.58 12.55
C GLU A 64 -14.73 3.51 11.07
N HIS A 65 -14.90 4.61 10.36
CA HIS A 65 -14.65 4.68 8.93
C HIS A 65 -13.16 4.77 8.62
N ALA A 66 -12.70 4.05 7.59
CA ALA A 66 -11.30 4.09 7.19
C ALA A 66 -11.10 4.36 5.68
N LEU A 67 -10.14 5.23 5.39
CA LEU A 67 -9.58 5.42 4.06
C LEU A 67 -8.47 4.40 3.84
N VAL A 68 -8.65 3.48 2.90
CA VAL A 68 -7.75 2.37 2.64
C VAL A 68 -6.97 2.62 1.36
N PHE A 69 -5.66 2.73 1.45
CA PHE A 69 -4.79 2.92 0.31
C PHE A 69 -4.27 1.59 -0.23
N TYR A 70 -4.47 1.36 -1.52
CA TYR A 70 -3.87 0.29 -2.30
C TYR A 70 -2.94 0.87 -3.38
N TRP A 71 -1.99 0.07 -3.87
CA TRP A 71 -1.07 0.48 -4.94
C TRP A 71 -1.30 -0.30 -6.23
N PHE A 72 -1.48 -1.62 -6.14
CA PHE A 72 -1.72 -2.49 -7.29
C PHE A 72 -3.21 -2.78 -7.48
N GLN A 73 -3.62 -3.00 -8.74
CA GLN A 73 -5.03 -3.34 -9.03
C GLN A 73 -5.46 -4.63 -8.35
N HIS A 74 -4.58 -5.67 -8.33
CA HIS A 74 -4.89 -6.91 -7.64
C HIS A 74 -5.14 -6.72 -6.13
N GLU A 75 -4.49 -5.74 -5.49
CA GLU A 75 -4.78 -5.42 -4.08
C GLU A 75 -6.21 -4.90 -3.93
N ARG A 76 -6.60 -3.93 -4.76
CA ARG A 76 -7.98 -3.40 -4.79
C ARG A 76 -9.00 -4.53 -4.95
N ASP A 77 -8.77 -5.39 -5.94
CA ASP A 77 -9.74 -6.44 -6.29
C ASP A 77 -9.84 -7.49 -5.18
N ARG A 78 -8.72 -7.89 -4.58
CA ARG A 78 -8.68 -8.82 -3.44
C ARG A 78 -9.30 -8.22 -2.18
N LEU A 79 -9.05 -6.94 -1.88
CA LEU A 79 -9.68 -6.23 -0.76
C LEU A 79 -11.19 -6.14 -0.96
N ALA A 80 -11.65 -5.75 -2.16
CA ALA A 80 -13.06 -5.66 -2.46
C ALA A 80 -13.77 -7.02 -2.39
N GLU A 81 -13.12 -8.09 -2.87
CA GLU A 81 -13.64 -9.44 -2.79
C GLU A 81 -13.76 -9.95 -1.34
N ALA A 82 -12.70 -9.76 -0.54
CA ALA A 82 -12.68 -10.20 0.86
C ALA A 82 -13.71 -9.48 1.74
N LEU A 83 -14.10 -8.27 1.37
CA LEU A 83 -15.11 -7.50 2.09
C LEU A 83 -16.55 -7.79 1.63
N LYS A 84 -16.74 -8.61 0.58
CA LYS A 84 -18.10 -9.03 0.16
C LYS A 84 -18.80 -9.79 1.28
N GLY A 85 -20.03 -9.42 1.54
CA GLY A 85 -20.83 -10.07 2.58
C GLY A 85 -20.50 -9.68 4.02
N SER A 86 -19.52 -8.78 4.26
CA SER A 86 -19.18 -8.28 5.59
C SER A 86 -20.25 -7.37 6.21
N GLY A 87 -21.22 -6.90 5.42
CA GLY A 87 -22.20 -5.90 5.84
C GLY A 87 -21.67 -4.46 5.82
N LEU A 88 -20.38 -4.24 5.52
CA LEU A 88 -19.78 -2.91 5.41
C LEU A 88 -20.11 -2.26 4.06
N ARG A 89 -20.31 -0.95 4.08
CA ARG A 89 -20.50 -0.13 2.88
C ARG A 89 -19.14 0.24 2.30
N VAL A 90 -18.66 -0.57 1.36
CA VAL A 90 -17.34 -0.42 0.72
C VAL A 90 -17.50 0.28 -0.62
N ARG A 91 -16.67 1.28 -0.89
CA ARG A 91 -16.56 1.94 -2.20
C ARG A 91 -15.11 2.02 -2.67
N VAL A 92 -14.91 1.89 -3.98
CA VAL A 92 -13.64 2.27 -4.62
C VAL A 92 -13.76 3.73 -5.08
N TYR A 93 -12.78 4.53 -4.75
CA TYR A 93 -12.76 5.94 -5.12
C TYR A 93 -12.50 6.12 -6.62
N HIS A 94 -13.44 6.75 -7.32
CA HIS A 94 -13.35 7.13 -8.73
C HIS A 94 -13.54 8.62 -8.95
N GLY A 95 -14.07 9.38 -7.97
CA GLY A 95 -14.27 10.80 -8.15
C GLY A 95 -15.13 11.49 -7.09
N ALA A 96 -15.68 12.63 -7.49
CA ALA A 96 -16.37 13.57 -6.57
C ALA A 96 -17.63 12.97 -5.90
N GLU A 97 -18.30 12.02 -6.55
CA GLU A 97 -19.48 11.36 -5.97
C GLU A 97 -19.07 10.49 -4.77
N ASP A 98 -18.00 9.71 -4.90
CA ASP A 98 -17.49 8.86 -3.82
C ASP A 98 -16.96 9.70 -2.66
N ALA A 99 -16.30 10.83 -2.96
CA ALA A 99 -15.87 11.77 -1.93
C ALA A 99 -17.05 12.40 -1.17
N ARG A 100 -18.17 12.69 -1.85
CA ARG A 100 -19.39 13.20 -1.19
C ARG A 100 -20.02 12.13 -0.31
N ALA A 101 -20.19 10.93 -0.81
CA ALA A 101 -20.74 9.79 -0.04
C ALA A 101 -19.87 9.48 1.18
N TRP A 102 -18.53 9.47 1.03
CA TRP A 102 -17.59 9.32 2.15
C TRP A 102 -17.78 10.42 3.20
N ASN A 103 -17.76 11.69 2.79
CA ASN A 103 -17.91 12.82 3.71
C ASN A 103 -19.30 12.90 4.36
N ALA A 104 -20.33 12.30 3.74
CA ALA A 104 -21.68 12.17 4.29
C ALA A 104 -21.82 11.00 5.28
N GLY A 105 -20.76 10.17 5.48
CA GLY A 105 -20.80 8.99 6.35
C GLY A 105 -21.58 7.82 5.74
N GLU A 106 -21.74 7.78 4.43
CA GLU A 106 -22.44 6.72 3.71
C GLU A 106 -21.51 5.55 3.31
N VAL A 107 -20.21 5.67 3.59
CA VAL A 107 -19.16 4.71 3.23
C VAL A 107 -18.35 4.37 4.47
N ASP A 108 -18.24 3.10 4.82
CA ASP A 108 -17.45 2.63 5.96
C ASP A 108 -15.98 2.47 5.58
N LEU A 109 -15.71 1.91 4.39
CA LEU A 109 -14.36 1.75 3.87
C LEU A 109 -14.27 2.35 2.45
N LEU A 110 -13.42 3.36 2.29
CA LEU A 110 -13.12 3.96 0.99
C LEU A 110 -11.77 3.45 0.48
N LEU A 111 -11.79 2.59 -0.53
CA LEU A 111 -10.57 2.09 -1.18
C LEU A 111 -10.09 3.11 -2.21
N ALA A 112 -8.86 3.60 -2.09
CA ALA A 112 -8.33 4.63 -2.98
C ALA A 112 -6.88 4.34 -3.40
N HIS A 113 -6.55 4.67 -4.65
CA HIS A 113 -5.16 4.74 -5.07
C HIS A 113 -4.58 6.10 -4.70
N PRO A 114 -3.38 6.20 -4.09
CA PRO A 114 -2.83 7.49 -3.64
C PRO A 114 -2.78 8.56 -4.73
N ALA A 115 -2.45 8.19 -5.96
CA ALA A 115 -2.41 9.13 -7.08
C ALA A 115 -3.79 9.65 -7.51
N SER A 116 -4.87 8.91 -7.25
CA SER A 116 -6.23 9.38 -7.55
C SER A 116 -6.75 10.40 -6.54
N CYS A 117 -6.11 10.49 -5.37
CA CYS A 117 -6.40 11.48 -4.34
C CYS A 117 -5.72 12.83 -4.63
N GLY A 118 -5.72 13.28 -5.89
CA GLY A 118 -5.01 14.46 -6.37
C GLY A 118 -5.37 15.78 -5.68
N TYR A 119 -4.83 16.90 -6.16
CA TYR A 119 -4.98 18.22 -5.57
C TYR A 119 -6.44 18.61 -5.34
N GLY A 120 -6.71 19.25 -4.19
CA GLY A 120 -8.01 19.81 -3.87
C GLY A 120 -9.03 18.87 -3.23
N LEU A 121 -8.77 17.57 -3.17
CA LEU A 121 -9.67 16.61 -2.56
C LEU A 121 -9.66 16.76 -1.03
N ASN A 122 -10.86 16.87 -0.44
CA ASN A 122 -11.06 16.90 1.00
C ASN A 122 -11.89 15.69 1.45
N LEU A 123 -11.31 14.83 2.28
CA LEU A 123 -11.95 13.61 2.81
C LEU A 123 -12.05 13.62 4.35
N GLN A 124 -11.70 14.73 5.00
CA GLN A 124 -11.57 14.80 6.47
C GLN A 124 -12.88 14.59 7.23
N ALA A 125 -14.04 14.86 6.60
CA ALA A 125 -15.32 14.73 7.28
C ALA A 125 -15.80 13.26 7.39
N GLY A 126 -15.32 12.38 6.51
CA GLY A 126 -15.79 11.00 6.45
C GLY A 126 -15.13 10.05 7.46
N GLY A 127 -13.98 10.42 8.03
CA GLY A 127 -13.30 9.56 8.99
C GLY A 127 -11.94 10.10 9.43
N HIS A 128 -11.25 9.35 10.27
CA HIS A 128 -9.93 9.71 10.79
C HIS A 128 -8.94 8.52 10.85
N HIS A 129 -9.32 7.36 10.31
CA HIS A 129 -8.43 6.23 10.14
C HIS A 129 -7.93 6.13 8.69
N ILE A 130 -6.64 5.89 8.53
CA ILE A 130 -5.99 5.57 7.26
C ILE A 130 -5.40 4.17 7.38
N VAL A 131 -5.67 3.31 6.40
CA VAL A 131 -5.04 1.98 6.33
C VAL A 131 -4.18 1.93 5.07
N TRP A 132 -2.88 1.83 5.25
CA TRP A 132 -1.92 1.60 4.17
C TRP A 132 -1.76 0.09 3.94
N TYR A 133 -2.47 -0.43 2.95
CA TYR A 133 -2.34 -1.80 2.49
C TYR A 133 -1.24 -1.93 1.42
N GLY A 134 -1.27 -1.09 0.40
CA GLY A 134 -0.24 -0.96 -0.62
C GLY A 134 0.53 0.35 -0.49
N TYR A 135 1.80 0.37 -0.88
CA TYR A 135 2.67 1.54 -0.72
C TYR A 135 3.12 2.11 -2.05
N PRO A 136 3.19 3.46 -2.20
CA PRO A 136 3.81 4.09 -3.34
C PRO A 136 5.30 3.78 -3.35
N ASN A 137 5.78 3.18 -4.42
CA ASN A 137 7.12 2.62 -4.52
C ASN A 137 8.22 3.65 -4.16
N TRP A 138 8.33 4.74 -4.93
CA TRP A 138 9.40 5.76 -4.75
C TRP A 138 8.84 7.16 -4.48
N ALA A 139 7.52 7.28 -4.27
CA ALA A 139 6.84 8.56 -4.29
C ALA A 139 6.43 9.02 -2.89
N LEU A 140 7.40 9.51 -2.10
CA LEU A 140 7.17 10.12 -0.79
C LEU A 140 6.10 11.23 -0.86
N GLU A 141 6.10 12.04 -1.92
CA GLU A 141 5.10 13.09 -2.10
C GLU A 141 3.67 12.55 -2.16
N LEU A 142 3.45 11.44 -2.88
CA LEU A 142 2.13 10.80 -2.94
C LEU A 142 1.69 10.29 -1.57
N TYR A 143 2.60 9.71 -0.79
CA TYR A 143 2.33 9.27 0.57
C TYR A 143 1.92 10.44 1.46
N GLN A 144 2.68 11.55 1.44
CA GLN A 144 2.39 12.73 2.22
C GLN A 144 1.06 13.40 1.79
N GLN A 145 0.83 13.53 0.48
CA GLN A 145 -0.41 14.07 -0.06
C GLN A 145 -1.63 13.22 0.31
N ALA A 146 -1.52 11.89 0.24
CA ALA A 146 -2.58 10.98 0.61
C ALA A 146 -2.94 11.11 2.10
N ASN A 147 -1.96 11.13 3.00
CA ASN A 147 -2.20 11.35 4.43
C ASN A 147 -2.87 12.71 4.70
N ALA A 148 -2.48 13.75 3.97
CA ALA A 148 -3.05 15.09 4.09
C ALA A 148 -4.52 15.18 3.64
N ARG A 149 -5.14 14.12 3.10
CA ARG A 149 -6.59 14.09 2.80
C ARG A 149 -7.44 14.02 4.06
N LEU A 150 -6.93 13.38 5.11
CA LEU A 150 -7.56 13.32 6.43
C LEU A 150 -6.82 14.19 7.45
N HIS A 151 -5.49 14.18 7.45
CA HIS A 151 -4.66 14.94 8.39
C HIS A 151 -4.45 16.37 7.88
N ARG A 152 -5.43 17.23 8.12
CA ARG A 152 -5.41 18.64 7.70
C ARG A 152 -6.18 19.53 8.67
N GLN A 153 -6.04 20.86 8.49
CA GLN A 153 -6.75 21.85 9.30
C GLN A 153 -8.28 21.60 9.24
N GLY A 154 -8.92 21.54 10.39
CA GLY A 154 -10.35 21.26 10.53
C GLY A 154 -10.69 19.83 10.88
N GLN A 155 -9.74 18.90 10.89
CA GLN A 155 -9.95 17.56 11.45
C GLN A 155 -10.13 17.65 12.97
N ARG A 156 -11.21 17.00 13.47
CA ARG A 156 -11.60 17.06 14.89
C ARG A 156 -11.04 15.93 15.74
N HIS A 157 -10.57 14.88 15.09
CA HIS A 157 -10.04 13.67 15.74
C HIS A 157 -8.57 13.48 15.38
N PRO A 158 -7.77 12.85 16.25
CA PRO A 158 -6.43 12.40 15.89
C PRO A 158 -6.51 11.45 14.69
N VAL A 159 -5.75 11.71 13.64
CA VAL A 159 -5.68 10.80 12.49
C VAL A 159 -4.74 9.65 12.85
N ILE A 160 -5.25 8.42 12.75
CA ILE A 160 -4.51 7.20 13.03
C ILE A 160 -4.18 6.52 11.69
N ALA A 161 -2.90 6.34 11.43
CA ALA A 161 -2.43 5.63 10.24
C ALA A 161 -1.96 4.21 10.60
N HIS A 162 -2.66 3.21 10.09
CA HIS A 162 -2.31 1.80 10.21
C HIS A 162 -1.45 1.40 9.01
N HIS A 163 -0.24 0.90 9.27
CA HIS A 163 0.67 0.43 8.24
C HIS A 163 0.75 -1.10 8.27
N LEU A 164 0.20 -1.76 7.26
CA LEU A 164 0.28 -3.20 7.10
C LEU A 164 1.57 -3.57 6.38
N VAL A 165 2.47 -4.21 7.08
CA VAL A 165 3.78 -4.62 6.56
C VAL A 165 4.02 -6.10 6.78
N VAL A 166 4.62 -6.77 5.82
CA VAL A 166 5.12 -8.14 5.99
C VAL A 166 6.48 -8.05 6.64
N GLN A 167 6.62 -8.63 7.83
CA GLN A 167 7.87 -8.61 8.58
C GLN A 167 9.01 -9.20 7.74
N GLY A 168 10.07 -8.43 7.58
CA GLY A 168 11.20 -8.80 6.71
C GLY A 168 10.89 -8.66 5.22
N GLY A 169 9.68 -8.25 4.81
CA GLY A 169 9.30 -7.95 3.43
C GLY A 169 9.82 -6.58 2.94
N MET A 170 9.72 -6.34 1.63
CA MET A 170 10.19 -5.10 1.02
C MET A 170 9.37 -3.87 1.46
N ASP A 171 8.10 -4.05 1.80
CA ASP A 171 7.24 -2.99 2.33
C ASP A 171 7.76 -2.41 3.66
N THR A 172 8.43 -3.20 4.50
CA THR A 172 9.10 -2.69 5.70
C THR A 172 10.18 -1.66 5.36
N ALA A 173 10.97 -1.93 4.31
CA ALA A 173 12.00 -1.00 3.85
C ALA A 173 11.39 0.26 3.22
N VAL A 174 10.29 0.11 2.46
CA VAL A 174 9.56 1.24 1.88
C VAL A 174 8.99 2.12 2.97
N VAL A 175 8.31 1.56 3.98
CA VAL A 175 7.76 2.34 5.10
C VAL A 175 8.86 3.07 5.88
N ALA A 176 9.99 2.41 6.14
CA ALA A 176 11.14 3.06 6.78
C ALA A 176 11.63 4.27 5.96
N ALA A 177 11.79 4.11 4.64
CA ALA A 177 12.21 5.18 3.75
C ALA A 177 11.19 6.32 3.63
N LEU A 178 9.88 6.02 3.70
CA LEU A 178 8.81 7.04 3.71
C LEU A 178 8.78 7.87 5.00
N HIS A 179 9.29 7.35 6.10
CA HIS A 179 9.41 8.06 7.38
C HIS A 179 10.75 8.81 7.51
N ASP A 180 11.76 8.43 6.75
CA ASP A 180 13.02 9.14 6.71
C ASP A 180 12.90 10.41 5.84
N LYS A 181 13.47 11.52 6.29
CA LYS A 181 13.49 12.79 5.55
C LYS A 181 14.62 12.86 4.51
N GLY A 182 15.38 11.79 4.37
CA GLY A 182 16.48 11.65 3.41
C GLY A 182 16.03 11.34 1.99
N ASP A 183 16.97 10.99 1.12
CA ASP A 183 16.69 10.54 -0.24
C ASP A 183 16.08 9.13 -0.22
N THR A 184 14.77 9.07 -0.40
CA THR A 184 14.00 7.81 -0.46
C THR A 184 14.49 6.87 -1.56
N GLN A 185 14.95 7.42 -2.69
CA GLN A 185 15.44 6.60 -3.80
C GLN A 185 16.75 5.91 -3.44
N GLU A 186 17.68 6.62 -2.82
CA GLU A 186 18.94 6.04 -2.36
C GLU A 186 18.74 5.00 -1.26
N ALA A 187 17.90 5.30 -0.26
CA ALA A 187 17.57 4.38 0.83
C ALA A 187 16.98 3.06 0.32
N LEU A 188 16.03 3.12 -0.64
CA LEU A 188 15.44 1.94 -1.24
C LEU A 188 16.43 1.17 -2.12
N MET A 189 17.33 1.85 -2.84
CA MET A 189 18.39 1.22 -3.61
C MET A 189 19.34 0.43 -2.69
N GLN A 190 19.74 1.03 -1.57
CA GLN A 190 20.60 0.36 -0.58
C GLN A 190 19.90 -0.84 0.06
N ALA A 191 18.61 -0.71 0.42
CA ALA A 191 17.83 -1.81 0.96
C ALA A 191 17.73 -2.98 -0.03
N LEU A 192 17.51 -2.69 -1.32
CA LEU A 192 17.44 -3.70 -2.37
C LEU A 192 18.79 -4.43 -2.55
N LYS A 193 19.91 -3.70 -2.61
CA LYS A 193 21.26 -4.28 -2.72
C LYS A 193 21.57 -5.18 -1.51
N ALA A 194 21.25 -4.75 -0.30
CA ALA A 194 21.43 -5.55 0.90
C ALA A 194 20.64 -6.87 0.86
N ARG A 195 19.42 -6.85 0.33
CA ARG A 195 18.59 -8.06 0.15
C ARG A 195 19.17 -9.02 -0.88
N ILE A 196 19.65 -8.51 -2.01
CA ILE A 196 20.32 -9.33 -3.04
C ILE A 196 21.55 -10.02 -2.44
N GLN A 197 22.38 -9.26 -1.73
CA GLN A 197 23.58 -9.82 -1.09
C GLN A 197 23.22 -10.89 -0.06
N LYS A 198 22.20 -10.66 0.77
CA LYS A 198 21.73 -11.65 1.75
C LYS A 198 21.19 -12.92 1.06
N ALA A 199 20.48 -12.80 -0.06
CA ALA A 199 19.96 -13.94 -0.81
C ALA A 199 21.08 -14.81 -1.42
N ARG A 200 22.22 -14.20 -1.78
CA ARG A 200 23.40 -14.90 -2.33
C ARG A 200 24.22 -15.63 -1.27
N THR A 201 24.18 -15.16 -0.01
CA THR A 201 24.97 -15.73 1.09
C THR A 201 24.19 -16.77 1.92
N ALA A 202 22.91 -16.91 1.73
CA ALA A 202 22.02 -17.87 2.40
C ALA A 202 21.79 -19.12 1.56
#